data_29cf84999f7491c22371b67ad1c08ad5
#
_entry.id   29cf84999f7491c22371b67ad1c08ad5
#
_cell.length_a   1.000
_cell.length_b   1.000
_cell.length_c   1.000
_cell.angle_alpha   90.00
_cell.angle_beta   90.00
_cell.angle_gamma   90.00
#
_symmetry.space_group_name_H-M   'P 1'
#
loop_
_entity.id
_entity.type
_entity.pdbx_description
1 polymer ?
#
loop_
_entity_poly.entity_id
_entity_poly.type
_entity_poly.pdbx_seq_one_letter_code
_entity_poly.pdbx_strand_id
1 'polypeptide(L)'
;VRYHPLISRGKHEYQRCGEKTGLTSKAIRFYEEKGLVTPPLRGDNGYRTYSQRHIDELTLLRQARLVGFNLEECRELVHLFNDPARHSADVKARTLQKVAEIENHIETLQAMRQQLLDLAAACPGDDSADCPIIDNLSGCCHRRAGA
;
A
#
# COMPACT_ATOMS: atom_id res chain seq x y z
N VAL A 1 15.23 25.55 34.56
CA VAL A 1 14.81 25.40 33.18
C VAL A 1 13.42 24.80 33.15
N ARG A 2 12.47 25.59 32.73
CA ARG A 2 11.10 25.13 32.66
C ARG A 2 10.93 24.27 31.40
N TYR A 3 10.48 23.07 31.61
CA TYR A 3 10.08 22.18 30.56
C TYR A 3 8.97 22.85 29.73
N HIS A 4 9.16 22.91 28.43
CA HIS A 4 8.16 23.51 27.54
C HIS A 4 7.15 22.44 27.15
N PRO A 5 5.98 22.37 27.81
CA PRO A 5 5.03 21.29 27.57
C PRO A 5 4.46 21.30 26.14
N LEU A 6 4.67 22.39 25.42
CA LEU A 6 4.12 22.56 24.08
C LEU A 6 4.80 21.72 23.02
N ILE A 7 6.13 21.51 23.12
CA ILE A 7 6.88 20.72 22.14
C ILE A 7 6.54 19.21 22.27
N SER A 8 6.17 18.79 23.47
CA SER A 8 5.82 17.39 23.71
C SER A 8 4.41 17.04 23.24
N ARG A 9 3.49 18.00 23.22
CA ARG A 9 2.10 17.77 22.80
C ARG A 9 1.96 17.37 21.33
N GLY A 10 2.68 18.03 20.43
CA GLY A 10 2.63 17.70 19.01
C GLY A 10 3.13 16.30 18.70
N LYS A 11 4.19 15.88 19.36
CA LYS A 11 4.71 14.52 19.25
C LYS A 11 3.75 13.50 19.86
N HIS A 12 3.10 13.85 20.98
CA HIS A 12 2.11 13.00 21.63
C HIS A 12 0.88 12.76 20.77
N GLU A 13 0.38 13.79 20.08
CA GLU A 13 -0.80 13.65 19.23
C GLU A 13 -0.53 12.72 18.05
N TYR A 14 0.62 12.86 17.36
CA TYR A 14 1.02 11.94 16.31
C TYR A 14 1.21 10.53 16.84
N GLN A 15 1.83 10.38 17.98
CA GLN A 15 2.05 9.09 18.61
C GLN A 15 0.74 8.41 18.99
N ARG A 16 -0.19 9.16 19.61
CA ARG A 16 -1.54 8.66 19.93
C ARG A 16 -2.30 8.23 18.69
N CYS A 17 -2.26 9.04 17.66
CA CYS A 17 -2.90 8.75 16.39
C CYS A 17 -2.30 7.49 15.77
N GLY A 18 -0.97 7.36 15.78
CA GLY A 18 -0.28 6.18 15.28
C GLY A 18 -0.62 4.92 16.05
N GLU A 19 -0.68 4.99 17.37
CA GLU A 19 -1.05 3.85 18.22
C GLU A 19 -2.47 3.37 17.94
N LYS A 20 -3.41 4.31 17.75
CA LYS A 20 -4.81 3.97 17.47
C LYS A 20 -5.02 3.47 16.06
N THR A 21 -4.31 3.99 15.08
CA THR A 21 -4.48 3.65 13.67
C THR A 21 -3.54 2.56 13.18
N GLY A 22 -2.47 2.30 13.91
CA GLY A 22 -1.41 1.39 13.49
C GLY A 22 -0.48 1.99 12.44
N LEU A 23 -0.54 3.29 12.21
CA LEU A 23 0.30 3.99 11.24
C LEU A 23 1.47 4.70 11.92
N THR A 24 2.59 4.83 11.21
CA THR A 24 3.71 5.65 11.67
C THR A 24 3.40 7.13 11.48
N SER A 25 4.08 7.99 12.23
CA SER A 25 3.95 9.44 12.06
C SER A 25 4.30 9.87 10.62
N LYS A 26 5.29 9.21 10.01
CA LYS A 26 5.68 9.47 8.63
C LYS A 26 4.57 9.15 7.66
N ALA A 27 3.90 8.01 7.83
CA ALA A 27 2.77 7.60 7.00
C ALA A 27 1.60 8.58 7.14
N ILE A 28 1.28 8.99 8.36
CA ILE A 28 0.21 9.95 8.64
C ILE A 28 0.49 11.27 7.91
N ARG A 29 1.71 11.80 8.02
CA ARG A 29 2.12 13.02 7.31
C ARG A 29 2.00 12.88 5.81
N PHE A 30 2.43 11.74 5.27
CA PHE A 30 2.35 11.45 3.85
C PHE A 30 0.91 11.53 3.35
N TYR A 31 -0.02 10.90 4.06
CA TYR A 31 -1.43 10.90 3.68
C TYR A 31 -2.05 12.30 3.80
N GLU A 32 -1.67 13.07 4.81
CA GLU A 32 -2.11 14.45 4.95
C GLU A 32 -1.60 15.32 3.80
N GLU A 33 -0.32 15.21 3.45
CA GLU A 33 0.29 15.97 2.36
C GLU A 33 -0.32 15.64 1.01
N LYS A 34 -0.71 14.38 0.80
CA LYS A 34 -1.39 13.95 -0.43
C LYS A 34 -2.88 14.30 -0.46
N GLY A 35 -3.40 14.87 0.62
CA GLY A 35 -4.81 15.25 0.69
C GLY A 35 -5.77 14.06 0.73
N LEU A 36 -5.29 12.91 1.21
CA LEU A 36 -6.09 11.68 1.30
C LEU A 36 -7.00 11.67 2.53
N VAL A 37 -6.67 12.47 3.53
CA VAL A 37 -7.44 12.57 4.76
C VAL A 37 -7.74 14.03 5.04
N THR A 38 -8.79 14.27 5.83
CA THR A 38 -9.13 15.61 6.31
C THR A 38 -7.95 16.18 7.09
N PRO A 39 -7.53 17.43 6.81
CA PRO A 39 -6.43 18.05 7.57
C PRO A 39 -6.76 18.09 9.06
N PRO A 40 -5.78 17.82 9.93
CA PRO A 40 -6.02 17.92 11.37
C PRO A 40 -6.30 19.37 11.76
N LEU A 41 -7.12 19.54 12.78
CA LEU A 41 -7.35 20.85 13.35
C LEU A 41 -6.09 21.33 14.05
N ARG A 42 -5.77 22.60 13.87
CA ARG A 42 -4.66 23.24 14.59
C ARG A 42 -5.23 24.15 15.66
N GLY A 43 -4.77 23.95 16.89
CA GLY A 43 -5.12 24.85 17.98
C GLY A 43 -4.43 26.20 17.82
N ASP A 44 -4.77 27.16 18.70
CA ASP A 44 -4.19 28.51 18.72
C ASP A 44 -2.67 28.50 18.85
N ASN A 45 -2.11 27.43 19.37
CA ASN A 45 -0.67 27.21 19.52
C ASN A 45 -0.01 26.57 18.30
N GLY A 46 -0.74 26.35 17.19
CA GLY A 46 -0.22 25.74 15.98
C GLY A 46 -0.07 24.22 16.02
N TYR A 47 -0.44 23.57 17.12
CA TYR A 47 -0.34 22.12 17.24
C TYR A 47 -1.52 21.41 16.58
N ARG A 48 -1.23 20.25 16.01
CA ARG A 48 -2.23 19.41 15.36
C ARG A 48 -3.06 18.67 16.41
N THR A 49 -4.36 18.64 16.19
CA THR A 49 -5.31 17.90 17.01
C THR A 49 -6.06 16.90 16.13
N TYR A 50 -5.98 15.63 16.49
CA TYR A 50 -6.66 14.56 15.76
C TYR A 50 -7.97 14.22 16.45
N SER A 51 -9.07 14.39 15.71
CA SER A 51 -10.40 14.00 16.16
C SER A 51 -10.63 12.51 15.89
N GLN A 52 -11.72 11.97 16.43
CA GLN A 52 -12.12 10.59 16.13
C GLN A 52 -12.33 10.39 14.62
N ARG A 53 -12.85 11.40 13.92
CA ARG A 53 -13.01 11.35 12.47
C ARG A 53 -11.67 11.14 11.75
N HIS A 54 -10.63 11.84 12.16
CA HIS A 54 -9.28 11.67 11.58
C HIS A 54 -8.77 10.25 11.81
N ILE A 55 -8.97 9.73 13.00
CA ILE A 55 -8.56 8.37 13.36
C ILE A 55 -9.32 7.35 12.51
N ASP A 56 -10.61 7.53 12.33
CA ASP A 56 -11.44 6.64 11.52
C ASP A 56 -11.02 6.66 10.04
N GLU A 57 -10.76 7.84 9.49
CA GLU A 57 -10.25 7.98 8.11
C GLU A 57 -8.90 7.28 7.93
N LEU A 58 -7.97 7.50 8.86
CA LEU A 58 -6.65 6.89 8.80
C LEU A 58 -6.72 5.38 8.97
N THR A 59 -7.59 4.89 9.83
CA THR A 59 -7.82 3.46 10.00
C THR A 59 -8.37 2.83 8.73
N LEU A 60 -9.36 3.47 8.11
CA LEU A 60 -9.91 3.04 6.83
C LEU A 60 -8.81 2.98 5.77
N LEU A 61 -8.00 4.02 5.70
CA LEU A 61 -6.92 4.13 4.74
C LEU A 61 -5.90 3.01 4.90
N ARG A 62 -5.49 2.73 6.13
CA ARG A 62 -4.58 1.64 6.43
C ARG A 62 -5.14 0.30 5.99
N GLN A 63 -6.39 0.01 6.35
CA GLN A 63 -7.04 -1.25 5.99
C GLN A 63 -7.20 -1.38 4.47
N ALA A 64 -7.63 -0.33 3.80
CA ALA A 64 -7.78 -0.32 2.35
C ALA A 64 -6.45 -0.61 1.64
N ARG A 65 -5.36 0.00 2.10
CA ARG A 65 -4.03 -0.25 1.55
C ARG A 65 -3.59 -1.70 1.75
N LEU A 66 -3.89 -2.28 2.91
CA LEU A 66 -3.55 -3.66 3.21
C LEU A 66 -4.24 -4.66 2.27
N VAL A 67 -5.46 -4.38 1.84
CA VAL A 67 -6.19 -5.27 0.92
C VAL A 67 -5.98 -4.91 -0.54
N GLY A 68 -5.07 -3.99 -0.86
CA GLY A 68 -4.62 -3.76 -2.23
C GLY A 68 -5.21 -2.57 -2.95
N PHE A 69 -5.97 -1.70 -2.29
CA PHE A 69 -6.43 -0.46 -2.91
C PHE A 69 -5.26 0.51 -3.08
N ASN A 70 -5.17 1.14 -4.26
CA ASN A 70 -4.14 2.15 -4.51
C ASN A 70 -4.55 3.50 -3.90
N LEU A 71 -3.66 4.50 -3.97
CA LEU A 71 -3.89 5.80 -3.34
C LEU A 71 -5.14 6.51 -3.86
N GLU A 72 -5.39 6.48 -5.17
CA GLU A 72 -6.59 7.11 -5.75
C GLU A 72 -7.86 6.39 -5.30
N GLU A 73 -7.83 5.08 -5.28
CA GLU A 73 -8.95 4.28 -4.78
C GLU A 73 -9.21 4.54 -3.30
N CYS A 74 -8.16 4.71 -2.52
CA CYS A 74 -8.26 5.09 -1.10
C CYS A 74 -8.88 6.47 -0.95
N ARG A 75 -8.51 7.42 -1.80
CA ARG A 75 -9.11 8.77 -1.83
C ARG A 75 -10.63 8.68 -2.05
N GLU A 76 -11.04 7.87 -2.99
CA GLU A 76 -12.46 7.65 -3.28
C GLU A 76 -13.19 7.00 -2.10
N LEU A 77 -12.57 6.02 -1.45
CA LEU A 77 -13.14 5.37 -0.28
C LEU A 77 -13.31 6.35 0.89
N VAL A 78 -12.33 7.19 1.15
CA VAL A 78 -12.42 8.21 2.21
C VAL A 78 -13.52 9.22 1.87
N HIS A 79 -13.63 9.61 0.60
CA HIS A 79 -14.68 10.50 0.14
C HIS A 79 -16.07 9.89 0.40
N LEU A 80 -16.26 8.62 0.05
CA LEU A 80 -17.50 7.90 0.30
C LEU A 80 -17.77 7.73 1.81
N PHE A 81 -16.74 7.48 2.58
CA PHE A 81 -16.85 7.38 4.04
C PHE A 81 -17.44 8.66 4.66
N ASN A 82 -17.02 9.81 4.13
CA ASN A 82 -17.46 11.12 4.63
C ASN A 82 -18.77 11.61 4.00
N ASP A 83 -19.32 10.88 3.04
CA ASP A 83 -20.57 11.23 2.39
C ASP A 83 -21.75 10.54 3.08
N PRO A 84 -22.61 11.31 3.78
CA PRO A 84 -23.79 10.72 4.44
C PRO A 84 -24.84 10.22 3.43
N ALA A 85 -24.78 10.69 2.19
CA ALA A 85 -25.68 10.27 1.11
C ALA A 85 -25.13 9.10 0.29
N ARG A 86 -24.03 8.49 0.72
CA ARG A 86 -23.42 7.37 -0.02
C ARG A 86 -24.37 6.18 -0.10
N HIS A 87 -24.25 5.46 -1.20
CA HIS A 87 -24.96 4.19 -1.38
C HIS A 87 -23.99 3.02 -1.15
N SER A 88 -24.41 2.04 -0.38
CA SER A 88 -23.62 0.84 -0.13
C SER A 88 -23.33 0.08 -1.43
N ALA A 89 -24.20 0.22 -2.43
CA ALA A 89 -23.99 -0.37 -3.76
C ALA A 89 -22.70 0.14 -4.42
N ASP A 90 -22.37 1.42 -4.26
CA ASP A 90 -21.15 2.00 -4.82
C ASP A 90 -19.90 1.43 -4.16
N VAL A 91 -19.93 1.29 -2.85
CA VAL A 91 -18.83 0.69 -2.08
C VAL A 91 -18.64 -0.77 -2.48
N LYS A 92 -19.75 -1.50 -2.60
CA LYS A 92 -19.73 -2.91 -3.03
C LYS A 92 -19.16 -3.06 -4.44
N ALA A 93 -19.56 -2.19 -5.37
CA ALA A 93 -19.07 -2.22 -6.75
C ALA A 93 -17.55 -2.01 -6.80
N ARG A 94 -17.02 -1.06 -6.05
CA ARG A 94 -15.57 -0.81 -5.97
C ARG A 94 -14.82 -1.99 -5.37
N THR A 95 -15.41 -2.63 -4.36
CA THR A 95 -14.85 -3.82 -3.72
C THR A 95 -14.77 -4.98 -4.71
N LEU A 96 -15.84 -5.24 -5.44
CA LEU A 96 -15.89 -6.30 -6.44
C LEU A 96 -14.95 -6.05 -7.61
N GLN A 97 -14.78 -4.80 -8.01
CA GLN A 97 -13.80 -4.42 -9.03
C GLN A 97 -12.37 -4.76 -8.55
N LYS A 98 -12.07 -4.47 -7.30
CA LYS A 98 -10.77 -4.80 -6.71
C LYS A 98 -10.57 -6.32 -6.65
N VAL A 99 -11.60 -7.08 -6.32
CA VAL A 99 -11.54 -8.55 -6.33
C VAL A 99 -11.18 -9.06 -7.73
N ALA A 100 -11.80 -8.52 -8.79
CA ALA A 100 -11.49 -8.91 -10.16
C ALA A 100 -10.03 -8.60 -10.54
N GLU A 101 -9.52 -7.45 -10.12
CA GLU A 101 -8.12 -7.08 -10.35
C GLU A 101 -7.16 -8.04 -9.64
N ILE A 102 -7.49 -8.42 -8.40
CA ILE A 102 -6.70 -9.39 -7.62
C ILE A 102 -6.71 -10.75 -8.29
N GLU A 103 -7.85 -11.20 -8.77
CA GLU A 103 -7.98 -12.48 -9.50
C GLU A 103 -7.10 -12.50 -10.74
N ASN A 104 -7.11 -11.41 -11.52
CA ASN A 104 -6.23 -11.28 -12.68
C ASN A 104 -4.76 -11.30 -12.28
N HIS A 105 -4.43 -10.66 -11.17
CA HIS A 105 -3.06 -10.65 -10.66
C HIS A 105 -2.60 -12.05 -10.21
N ILE A 106 -3.49 -12.80 -9.59
CA ILE A 106 -3.24 -14.20 -9.20
C ILE A 106 -2.93 -15.03 -10.44
N GLU A 107 -3.73 -14.91 -11.52
CA GLU A 107 -3.48 -15.61 -12.77
C GLU A 107 -2.12 -15.28 -13.36
N THR A 108 -1.76 -13.98 -13.37
CA THR A 108 -0.46 -13.53 -13.84
C THR A 108 0.67 -14.15 -13.02
N LEU A 109 0.55 -14.13 -11.69
CA LEU A 109 1.55 -14.72 -10.81
C LEU A 109 1.66 -16.23 -11.01
N GLN A 110 0.55 -16.93 -11.23
CA GLN A 110 0.56 -18.36 -11.52
C GLN A 110 1.30 -18.66 -12.82
N ALA A 111 1.07 -17.86 -13.87
CA ALA A 111 1.78 -18.00 -15.15
C ALA A 111 3.28 -17.74 -14.98
N MET A 112 3.66 -16.72 -14.23
CA MET A 112 5.07 -16.43 -13.92
C MET A 112 5.72 -17.58 -13.17
N ARG A 113 5.02 -18.11 -12.17
CA ARG A 113 5.46 -19.26 -11.38
C ARG A 113 5.71 -20.46 -12.27
N GLN A 114 4.79 -20.76 -13.17
CA GLN A 114 4.92 -21.89 -14.07
C GLN A 114 6.11 -21.73 -15.02
N GLN A 115 6.30 -20.52 -15.55
CA GLN A 115 7.44 -20.22 -16.41
C GLN A 115 8.76 -20.48 -15.68
N LEU A 116 8.87 -20.03 -14.43
CA LEU A 116 10.08 -20.23 -13.62
C LEU A 116 10.30 -21.71 -13.31
N LEU A 117 9.23 -22.46 -13.02
CA LEU A 117 9.32 -23.89 -12.77
C LEU A 117 9.79 -24.64 -14.02
N ASP A 118 9.29 -24.28 -15.19
CA ASP A 118 9.70 -24.88 -16.46
C ASP A 118 11.19 -24.62 -16.72
N LEU A 119 11.65 -23.39 -16.47
CA LEU A 119 13.06 -23.04 -16.60
C LEU A 119 13.93 -23.80 -15.61
N ALA A 120 13.48 -23.92 -14.38
CA ALA A 120 14.20 -24.67 -13.35
C ALA A 120 14.28 -26.17 -13.69
N ALA A 121 13.22 -26.73 -14.25
CA ALA A 121 13.20 -28.13 -14.67
C ALA A 121 14.15 -28.42 -15.84
N ALA A 122 14.36 -27.43 -16.70
CA ALA A 122 15.28 -27.55 -17.84
C ALA A 122 16.75 -27.34 -17.43
N CYS A 123 17.00 -26.78 -16.25
CA CYS A 123 18.36 -26.56 -15.78
C CYS A 123 18.89 -27.79 -15.04
N PRO A 124 20.10 -28.29 -15.37
CA PRO A 124 20.68 -29.45 -14.70
C PRO A 124 21.01 -29.19 -13.22
N GLY A 125 21.25 -27.92 -12.82
CA GLY A 125 21.55 -27.59 -11.45
C GLY A 125 22.88 -28.18 -10.94
N ASP A 126 23.84 -28.36 -11.85
CA ASP A 126 25.16 -28.93 -11.54
C ASP A 126 26.24 -27.84 -11.50
N ASP A 127 27.49 -28.26 -11.48
CA ASP A 127 28.64 -27.35 -11.45
C ASP A 127 28.91 -26.70 -12.81
N SER A 128 28.16 -27.04 -13.84
CA SER A 128 28.32 -26.46 -15.17
C SER A 128 27.85 -25.00 -15.20
N ALA A 129 28.52 -24.19 -16.00
CA ALA A 129 28.10 -22.80 -16.24
C ALA A 129 26.95 -22.71 -17.25
N ASP A 130 26.58 -23.80 -17.89
CA ASP A 130 25.49 -23.84 -18.87
C ASP A 130 24.13 -23.82 -18.12
N CYS A 131 23.46 -22.70 -18.23
CA CYS A 131 22.21 -22.48 -17.47
C CYS A 131 21.10 -21.92 -18.38
N PRO A 132 20.14 -22.76 -18.77
CA PRO A 132 19.01 -22.31 -19.58
C PRO A 132 18.21 -21.17 -18.93
N ILE A 133 18.20 -21.08 -17.62
CA ILE A 133 17.50 -20.00 -16.91
C ILE A 133 18.14 -18.66 -17.24
N ILE A 134 19.45 -18.55 -17.08
CA ILE A 134 20.18 -17.33 -17.39
C ILE A 134 20.07 -16.98 -18.86
N ASP A 135 20.17 -17.97 -19.72
CA ASP A 135 20.05 -17.79 -21.16
C ASP A 135 18.69 -17.24 -21.56
N ASN A 136 17.64 -17.78 -21.00
CA ASN A 136 16.26 -17.33 -21.28
C ASN A 136 16.01 -15.93 -20.75
N LEU A 137 16.33 -15.68 -19.49
CA LEU A 137 16.05 -14.40 -18.83
C LEU A 137 16.91 -13.26 -19.39
N SER A 138 18.11 -13.56 -19.88
CA SER A 138 18.98 -12.54 -20.49
C SER A 138 18.63 -12.23 -21.94
N GLY A 139 17.72 -12.99 -22.53
CA GLY A 139 17.37 -12.86 -23.94
C GLY A 139 18.47 -13.31 -24.87
N CYS A 140 19.46 -14.01 -24.37
CA CYS A 140 20.64 -14.48 -25.14
C CYS A 140 20.36 -15.85 -25.70
N CYS A 141 19.81 -15.93 -26.89
CA CYS A 141 19.49 -17.17 -27.55
C CYS A 141 20.58 -17.65 -28.53
N HIS A 142 21.54 -16.80 -28.81
CA HIS A 142 22.54 -17.04 -29.84
C HIS A 142 23.78 -17.81 -29.39
N ARG A 143 23.98 -17.95 -28.12
CA ARG A 143 25.19 -18.53 -27.58
C ARG A 143 25.40 -19.99 -27.93
N ARG A 144 24.39 -20.65 -28.34
CA ARG A 144 24.49 -22.04 -28.71
C ARG A 144 24.98 -22.26 -30.12
N ALA A 145 25.10 -21.19 -30.86
CA ALA A 145 25.53 -21.25 -32.25
C ALA A 145 26.93 -21.77 -32.41
N GLY A 146 27.77 -21.70 -31.38
CA GLY A 146 29.13 -22.17 -31.43
C GLY A 146 29.31 -23.64 -31.07
N ALA A 147 28.26 -24.29 -30.72
CA ALA A 147 28.34 -25.69 -30.34
C ALA A 147 28.51 -26.64 -31.53
#